data_64adb3b9f9738f0697aad1a442daf228
#
_entry.id   64adb3b9f9738f0697aad1a442daf228
#
_cell.length_a   1.000
_cell.length_b   1.000
_cell.length_c   1.000
_cell.angle_alpha   90.00
_cell.angle_beta   90.00
_cell.angle_gamma   90.00
#
_symmetry.space_group_name_H-M   'P 1'
#
loop_
_entity.id
_entity.type
_entity.pdbx_description
1 polymer ?
#
loop_
_entity_poly.entity_id
_entity_poly.type
_entity_poly.pdbx_seq_one_letter_code
_entity_poly.pdbx_strand_id
1 'polypeptide(L)'
;MSLHGKIALVAGATRGAGRGIATALGEQGATVYCTGRSVRGQNAMRNRPESIDDTAEIVTSRGGTGIAVQADHTQPEQVAALCERIRNEQGRLDLLVNDIWGGDDLVEWGKKLWEVKLEDGLTLIDRSIKTHIITSHYALPLLHQGGLVVEITDGDSYTYRHHFFYDLVKTSVIRMAFAQAQELKERGIDAIAVTPGFLRSEWMLDYFGVTEANWRDAAAKEKAFIESETPLYVGRCIAALAMDPNRSRKNGRVFASWDLAEEYGVVDADGARPHFRRWLEANMPEFLTPKCDDGFYRYWG
;
A
#
# COMPACT_ATOMS: atom_id res chain seq x y z
N MET A 1 14.21 17.25 -4.11
CA MET A 1 14.69 16.42 -2.98
C MET A 1 14.84 15.01 -3.47
N SER A 2 15.63 14.16 -2.84
CA SER A 2 15.81 12.75 -3.23
C SER A 2 15.79 11.86 -1.99
N LEU A 3 15.66 10.54 -2.20
CA LEU A 3 15.72 9.55 -1.13
C LEU A 3 17.08 8.82 -1.04
N HIS A 4 18.12 9.39 -1.63
CA HIS A 4 19.47 8.83 -1.49
C HIS A 4 19.87 8.72 -0.02
N GLY A 5 20.41 7.54 0.35
CA GLY A 5 20.79 7.19 1.72
C GLY A 5 19.60 6.93 2.66
N LYS A 6 18.37 6.92 2.14
CA LYS A 6 17.18 6.51 2.87
C LYS A 6 16.94 5.00 2.73
N ILE A 7 16.59 4.38 3.84
CA ILE A 7 16.33 2.95 3.95
C ILE A 7 14.83 2.73 4.08
N ALA A 8 14.25 2.01 3.14
CA ALA A 8 12.83 1.67 3.10
C ALA A 8 12.60 0.17 3.25
N LEU A 9 11.60 -0.21 4.01
CA LEU A 9 11.01 -1.55 4.02
C LEU A 9 9.63 -1.49 3.35
N VAL A 10 9.46 -2.22 2.25
CA VAL A 10 8.16 -2.40 1.59
C VAL A 10 7.70 -3.84 1.85
N ALA A 11 6.78 -3.99 2.77
CA ALA A 11 6.16 -5.26 3.11
C ALA A 11 4.99 -5.53 2.15
N GLY A 12 5.08 -6.63 1.39
CA GLY A 12 4.13 -6.94 0.32
C GLY A 12 4.58 -6.48 -1.08
N ALA A 13 5.88 -6.39 -1.34
CA ALA A 13 6.47 -5.85 -2.57
C ALA A 13 6.45 -6.80 -3.79
N THR A 14 5.72 -7.92 -3.75
CA THR A 14 5.76 -8.92 -4.82
C THR A 14 5.13 -8.41 -6.12
N ARG A 15 4.01 -7.70 -6.04
CA ARG A 15 3.19 -7.20 -7.17
C ARG A 15 2.35 -6.00 -6.75
N GLY A 16 1.52 -5.48 -7.67
CA GLY A 16 0.54 -4.45 -7.39
C GLY A 16 1.14 -3.19 -6.79
N ALA A 17 0.43 -2.58 -5.84
CA ALA A 17 0.86 -1.34 -5.19
C ALA A 17 2.25 -1.45 -4.58
N GLY A 18 2.55 -2.52 -3.84
CA GLY A 18 3.86 -2.70 -3.20
C GLY A 18 5.04 -2.74 -4.17
N ARG A 19 4.87 -3.39 -5.34
CA ARG A 19 5.88 -3.35 -6.42
C ARG A 19 6.04 -1.94 -6.97
N GLY A 20 4.93 -1.24 -7.25
CA GLY A 20 4.94 0.13 -7.75
C GLY A 20 5.59 1.10 -6.76
N ILE A 21 5.27 0.95 -5.48
CA ILE A 21 5.85 1.77 -4.39
C ILE A 21 7.36 1.52 -4.30
N ALA A 22 7.79 0.25 -4.24
CA ALA A 22 9.22 -0.08 -4.20
C ALA A 22 9.97 0.50 -5.40
N THR A 23 9.39 0.38 -6.61
CA THR A 23 9.94 0.95 -7.85
C THR A 23 10.09 2.47 -7.76
N ALA A 24 9.06 3.19 -7.32
CA ALA A 24 9.07 4.64 -7.20
C ALA A 24 10.07 5.15 -6.15
N LEU A 25 10.22 4.43 -5.03
CA LEU A 25 11.27 4.74 -4.05
C LEU A 25 12.66 4.54 -4.65
N GLY A 26 12.85 3.50 -5.49
CA GLY A 26 14.06 3.28 -6.26
C GLY A 26 14.36 4.41 -7.26
N GLU A 27 13.34 4.94 -7.96
CA GLU A 27 13.47 6.11 -8.84
C GLU A 27 14.03 7.34 -8.10
N GLN A 28 13.85 7.42 -6.79
CA GLN A 28 14.37 8.51 -5.94
C GLN A 28 15.68 8.16 -5.24
N GLY A 29 16.29 6.99 -5.53
CA GLY A 29 17.59 6.58 -5.04
C GLY A 29 17.60 5.90 -3.67
N ALA A 30 16.45 5.44 -3.16
CA ALA A 30 16.38 4.73 -1.89
C ALA A 30 17.01 3.34 -1.94
N THR A 31 17.47 2.85 -0.78
CA THR A 31 17.67 1.42 -0.54
C THR A 31 16.36 0.82 -0.09
N VAL A 32 15.84 -0.18 -0.83
CA VAL A 32 14.51 -0.74 -0.60
C VAL A 32 14.59 -2.24 -0.33
N TYR A 33 14.21 -2.64 0.87
CA TYR A 33 13.96 -4.03 1.22
C TYR A 33 12.59 -4.43 0.68
N CYS A 34 12.60 -5.22 -0.39
CA CYS A 34 11.40 -5.76 -1.04
C CYS A 34 11.05 -7.10 -0.40
N THR A 35 9.94 -7.17 0.35
CA THR A 35 9.60 -8.38 1.09
C THR A 35 8.26 -8.99 0.69
N GLY A 36 8.16 -10.30 0.82
CA GLY A 36 7.00 -11.08 0.47
C GLY A 36 7.32 -12.58 0.47
N ARG A 37 6.31 -13.39 0.23
CA ARG A 37 6.45 -14.86 0.26
C ARG A 37 6.98 -15.44 -1.05
N SER A 38 6.71 -14.78 -2.19
CA SER A 38 7.06 -15.29 -3.52
C SER A 38 8.45 -14.83 -3.92
N VAL A 39 9.34 -15.79 -4.11
CA VAL A 39 10.69 -15.62 -4.69
C VAL A 39 10.75 -16.26 -6.05
N ARG A 40 11.78 -15.94 -6.84
CA ARG A 40 11.97 -16.52 -8.18
C ARG A 40 12.07 -18.06 -8.09
N GLY A 41 11.20 -18.73 -8.85
CA GLY A 41 11.11 -20.19 -8.84
C GLY A 41 10.26 -20.80 -7.70
N GLN A 42 9.80 -19.99 -6.74
CA GLN A 42 8.95 -20.44 -5.63
C GLN A 42 7.84 -19.42 -5.35
N ASN A 43 6.74 -19.54 -6.09
CA ASN A 43 5.61 -18.63 -5.95
C ASN A 43 4.62 -19.12 -4.90
N ALA A 44 4.32 -18.25 -3.92
CA ALA A 44 3.36 -18.54 -2.86
C ALA A 44 1.90 -18.53 -3.36
N MET A 45 1.64 -17.88 -4.50
CA MET A 45 0.34 -17.81 -5.15
C MET A 45 0.36 -18.63 -6.44
N ARG A 46 -0.59 -19.54 -6.57
CA ARG A 46 -0.67 -20.44 -7.72
C ARG A 46 -0.90 -19.65 -9.02
N ASN A 47 -0.18 -20.00 -10.07
CA ASN A 47 -0.25 -19.37 -11.40
C ASN A 47 0.12 -17.88 -11.47
N ARG A 48 0.90 -17.37 -10.50
CA ARG A 48 1.40 -15.99 -10.51
C ARG A 48 2.93 -15.99 -10.63
N PRO A 49 3.50 -15.37 -11.69
CA PRO A 49 4.96 -15.41 -11.92
C PRO A 49 5.75 -14.40 -11.09
N GLU A 50 5.09 -13.36 -10.57
CA GLU A 50 5.77 -12.24 -9.93
C GLU A 50 6.52 -12.65 -8.66
N SER A 51 7.72 -12.09 -8.49
CA SER A 51 8.57 -12.32 -7.33
C SER A 51 9.10 -11.02 -6.73
N ILE A 52 9.55 -11.09 -5.48
CA ILE A 52 10.26 -9.96 -4.85
C ILE A 52 11.64 -9.74 -5.45
N ASP A 53 12.25 -10.79 -6.04
CA ASP A 53 13.53 -10.69 -6.74
C ASP A 53 13.41 -9.79 -7.95
N ASP A 54 12.35 -9.98 -8.77
CA ASP A 54 12.08 -9.12 -9.93
C ASP A 54 11.83 -7.67 -9.50
N THR A 55 11.12 -7.47 -8.39
CA THR A 55 10.89 -6.13 -7.85
C THR A 55 12.19 -5.47 -7.41
N ALA A 56 13.08 -6.19 -6.72
CA ALA A 56 14.38 -5.65 -6.30
C ALA A 56 15.28 -5.31 -7.49
N GLU A 57 15.26 -6.12 -8.55
CA GLU A 57 15.96 -5.82 -9.81
C GLU A 57 15.39 -4.55 -10.48
N ILE A 58 14.05 -4.38 -10.50
CA ILE A 58 13.42 -3.16 -11.01
C ILE A 58 13.87 -1.94 -10.20
N VAL A 59 13.84 -2.00 -8.87
CA VAL A 59 14.32 -0.93 -7.99
C VAL A 59 15.75 -0.53 -8.34
N THR A 60 16.63 -1.52 -8.52
CA THR A 60 18.05 -1.28 -8.86
C THR A 60 18.19 -0.68 -10.25
N SER A 61 17.45 -1.16 -11.23
CA SER A 61 17.46 -0.62 -12.61
C SER A 61 16.95 0.83 -12.71
N ARG A 62 16.18 1.27 -11.69
CA ARG A 62 15.64 2.63 -11.60
C ARG A 62 16.52 3.59 -10.80
N GLY A 63 17.69 3.16 -10.33
CA GLY A 63 18.69 4.02 -9.68
C GLY A 63 18.74 3.91 -8.15
N GLY A 64 17.92 3.07 -7.54
CA GLY A 64 17.98 2.72 -6.13
C GLY A 64 18.85 1.50 -5.84
N THR A 65 18.72 0.94 -4.65
CA THR A 65 19.30 -0.35 -4.28
C THR A 65 18.18 -1.29 -3.80
N GLY A 66 17.80 -2.25 -4.63
CA GLY A 66 16.78 -3.24 -4.30
C GLY A 66 17.35 -4.44 -3.58
N ILE A 67 16.77 -4.84 -2.47
CA ILE A 67 17.16 -5.99 -1.66
C ILE A 67 15.95 -6.89 -1.46
N ALA A 68 15.93 -8.05 -2.11
CA ALA A 68 14.88 -9.04 -1.92
C ALA A 68 15.11 -9.83 -0.63
N VAL A 69 14.09 -9.91 0.23
CA VAL A 69 14.14 -10.74 1.45
C VAL A 69 12.84 -11.50 1.58
N GLN A 70 12.90 -12.83 1.43
CA GLN A 70 11.72 -13.66 1.62
C GLN A 70 11.26 -13.61 3.07
N ALA A 71 10.00 -13.23 3.28
CA ALA A 71 9.37 -13.22 4.59
C ALA A 71 7.86 -13.48 4.46
N ASP A 72 7.36 -14.38 5.28
CA ASP A 72 5.92 -14.51 5.54
C ASP A 72 5.58 -13.64 6.76
N HIS A 73 4.91 -12.53 6.51
CA HIS A 73 4.54 -11.57 7.55
C HIS A 73 3.46 -12.08 8.53
N THR A 74 2.90 -13.27 8.29
CA THR A 74 2.07 -13.96 9.29
C THR A 74 2.89 -14.66 10.37
N GLN A 75 4.22 -14.78 10.16
CA GLN A 75 5.17 -15.48 11.04
C GLN A 75 6.05 -14.46 11.79
N PRO A 76 5.81 -14.20 13.09
CA PRO A 76 6.55 -13.20 13.86
C PRO A 76 8.08 -13.40 13.82
N GLU A 77 8.54 -14.64 13.81
CA GLU A 77 9.96 -14.98 13.83
C GLU A 77 10.67 -14.55 12.53
N GLN A 78 9.97 -14.69 11.39
CA GLN A 78 10.54 -14.26 10.09
C GLN A 78 10.61 -12.74 10.00
N VAL A 79 9.61 -12.04 10.52
CA VAL A 79 9.61 -10.56 10.57
C VAL A 79 10.67 -10.04 11.55
N ALA A 80 10.84 -10.70 12.70
CA ALA A 80 11.92 -10.37 13.64
C ALA A 80 13.30 -10.53 12.99
N ALA A 81 13.54 -11.65 12.29
CA ALA A 81 14.78 -11.89 11.58
C ALA A 81 15.04 -10.88 10.46
N LEU A 82 14.00 -10.50 9.70
CA LEU A 82 14.08 -9.44 8.70
C LEU A 82 14.49 -8.10 9.34
N CYS A 83 13.87 -7.70 10.43
CA CYS A 83 14.18 -6.44 11.11
C CYS A 83 15.59 -6.47 11.72
N GLU A 84 16.04 -7.60 12.27
CA GLU A 84 17.40 -7.77 12.76
C GLU A 84 18.42 -7.67 11.62
N ARG A 85 18.14 -8.24 10.45
CA ARG A 85 18.95 -8.09 9.25
C ARG A 85 19.08 -6.62 8.83
N ILE A 86 17.96 -5.88 8.77
CA ILE A 86 17.98 -4.44 8.45
C ILE A 86 18.82 -3.67 9.48
N ARG A 87 18.68 -3.99 10.78
CA ARG A 87 19.49 -3.37 11.85
C ARG A 87 20.98 -3.60 11.63
N ASN A 88 21.37 -4.82 11.32
CA ASN A 88 22.78 -5.18 11.14
C ASN A 88 23.39 -4.60 9.86
N GLU A 89 22.62 -4.53 8.77
CA GLU A 89 23.10 -4.01 7.48
C GLU A 89 23.05 -2.48 7.39
N GLN A 90 22.05 -1.83 8.00
CA GLN A 90 21.75 -0.40 7.79
C GLN A 90 21.71 0.43 9.08
N GLY A 91 21.58 -0.20 10.23
CA GLY A 91 21.48 0.45 11.54
C GLY A 91 20.13 1.12 11.84
N ARG A 92 19.32 1.39 10.83
CA ARG A 92 18.05 2.10 10.96
C ARG A 92 17.08 1.80 9.83
N LEU A 93 15.87 2.32 10.00
CA LEU A 93 14.85 2.43 8.96
C LEU A 93 14.39 3.89 8.84
N ASP A 94 14.17 4.38 7.62
CA ASP A 94 13.61 5.72 7.35
C ASP A 94 12.14 5.64 6.96
N LEU A 95 11.73 4.57 6.27
CA LEU A 95 10.38 4.38 5.75
C LEU A 95 9.91 2.94 5.91
N LEU A 96 8.76 2.75 6.53
CA LEU A 96 8.01 1.49 6.52
C LEU A 96 6.77 1.66 5.65
N VAL A 97 6.58 0.79 4.67
CA VAL A 97 5.33 0.67 3.91
C VAL A 97 4.72 -0.70 4.15
N ASN A 98 3.54 -0.72 4.73
CA ASN A 98 2.73 -1.92 4.90
C ASN A 98 1.71 -2.02 3.76
N ASP A 99 1.96 -2.91 2.80
CA ASP A 99 1.08 -3.24 1.66
C ASP A 99 0.84 -4.75 1.58
N ILE A 100 0.80 -5.40 2.74
CA ILE A 100 0.59 -6.84 2.78
C ILE A 100 -0.89 -7.12 2.53
N TRP A 101 -1.17 -7.79 1.44
CA TRP A 101 -2.48 -8.29 1.05
C TRP A 101 -2.36 -9.75 0.59
N GLY A 102 -3.36 -10.50 0.68
CA GLY A 102 -3.36 -11.91 0.24
C GLY A 102 -4.78 -12.44 0.24
N GLY A 103 -5.71 -11.57 -0.14
CA GLY A 103 -7.13 -11.81 -0.04
C GLY A 103 -7.91 -11.81 -1.35
N ASP A 104 -7.26 -11.62 -2.50
CA ASP A 104 -7.96 -11.49 -3.78
C ASP A 104 -8.86 -12.69 -4.08
N ASP A 105 -8.41 -13.90 -3.74
CA ASP A 105 -9.15 -15.14 -3.95
C ASP A 105 -10.20 -15.43 -2.85
N LEU A 106 -10.24 -14.64 -1.77
CA LEU A 106 -11.06 -14.88 -0.59
C LEU A 106 -12.28 -13.94 -0.50
N VAL A 107 -12.33 -12.92 -1.34
CA VAL A 107 -13.41 -11.93 -1.32
C VAL A 107 -14.52 -12.35 -2.29
N GLU A 108 -15.67 -12.74 -1.74
CA GLU A 108 -16.88 -13.05 -2.52
C GLU A 108 -17.84 -11.84 -2.49
N TRP A 109 -17.71 -10.96 -3.48
CA TRP A 109 -18.49 -9.74 -3.57
C TRP A 109 -20.00 -9.98 -3.58
N GLY A 110 -20.76 -9.10 -2.88
CA GLY A 110 -22.21 -9.15 -2.80
C GLY A 110 -22.80 -10.12 -1.80
N LYS A 111 -21.99 -11.00 -1.19
CA LYS A 111 -22.44 -11.90 -0.11
C LYS A 111 -22.55 -11.18 1.23
N LYS A 112 -23.52 -11.61 2.03
CA LYS A 112 -23.69 -11.14 3.41
C LYS A 112 -22.74 -11.89 4.34
N LEU A 113 -22.45 -11.32 5.52
CA LEU A 113 -21.56 -11.90 6.52
C LEU A 113 -21.84 -13.39 6.79
N TRP A 114 -23.09 -13.77 6.87
CA TRP A 114 -23.52 -15.15 7.16
C TRP A 114 -23.56 -16.09 5.95
N GLU A 115 -23.25 -15.58 4.76
CA GLU A 115 -23.20 -16.33 3.51
C GLU A 115 -21.76 -16.63 3.07
N VAL A 116 -20.78 -15.86 3.59
CA VAL A 116 -19.36 -16.10 3.30
C VAL A 116 -18.84 -17.26 4.15
N LYS A 117 -17.82 -17.96 3.66
CA LYS A 117 -17.12 -18.93 4.48
C LYS A 117 -16.35 -18.22 5.59
N LEU A 118 -16.64 -18.58 6.83
CA LEU A 118 -16.01 -17.97 8.00
C LEU A 118 -14.48 -18.05 7.95
N GLU A 119 -13.95 -19.19 7.51
CA GLU A 119 -12.50 -19.43 7.40
C GLU A 119 -11.82 -18.47 6.42
N ASP A 120 -12.47 -18.16 5.29
CA ASP A 120 -11.95 -17.20 4.31
C ASP A 120 -11.93 -15.78 4.91
N GLY A 121 -12.98 -15.38 5.62
CA GLY A 121 -13.06 -14.11 6.32
C GLY A 121 -12.00 -13.96 7.43
N LEU A 122 -11.81 -14.99 8.24
CA LEU A 122 -10.77 -15.00 9.28
C LEU A 122 -9.36 -14.99 8.65
N THR A 123 -9.17 -15.69 7.53
CA THR A 123 -7.92 -15.67 6.78
C THR A 123 -7.61 -14.27 6.23
N LEU A 124 -8.62 -13.50 5.81
CA LEU A 124 -8.45 -12.09 5.41
C LEU A 124 -7.89 -11.25 6.56
N ILE A 125 -8.43 -11.41 7.77
CA ILE A 125 -7.93 -10.72 8.96
C ILE A 125 -6.47 -11.09 9.24
N ASP A 126 -6.16 -12.38 9.22
CA ASP A 126 -4.81 -12.89 9.46
C ASP A 126 -3.80 -12.36 8.42
N ARG A 127 -4.17 -12.36 7.15
CA ARG A 127 -3.28 -11.93 6.06
C ARG A 127 -3.14 -10.41 5.89
N SER A 128 -4.00 -9.64 6.54
CA SER A 128 -4.03 -8.18 6.40
C SER A 128 -3.81 -7.48 7.73
N ILE A 129 -4.75 -7.51 8.67
CA ILE A 129 -4.61 -6.79 9.94
C ILE A 129 -3.44 -7.33 10.76
N LYS A 130 -3.41 -8.65 10.98
CA LYS A 130 -2.38 -9.29 11.81
C LYS A 130 -0.98 -9.11 11.24
N THR A 131 -0.81 -9.18 9.92
CA THR A 131 0.49 -8.98 9.27
C THR A 131 1.00 -7.55 9.43
N HIS A 132 0.14 -6.54 9.29
CA HIS A 132 0.49 -5.14 9.53
C HIS A 132 0.90 -4.90 10.99
N ILE A 133 0.18 -5.51 11.95
CA ILE A 133 0.54 -5.42 13.37
C ILE A 133 1.90 -6.07 13.64
N ILE A 134 2.13 -7.29 13.16
CA ILE A 134 3.41 -8.00 13.36
C ILE A 134 4.56 -7.21 12.74
N THR A 135 4.39 -6.75 11.49
CA THR A 135 5.42 -5.99 10.79
C THR A 135 5.74 -4.69 11.53
N SER A 136 4.73 -3.94 11.92
CA SER A 136 4.91 -2.70 12.68
C SER A 136 5.58 -2.95 14.03
N HIS A 137 5.18 -3.98 14.76
CA HIS A 137 5.76 -4.31 16.06
C HIS A 137 7.30 -4.44 16.01
N TYR A 138 7.83 -5.12 14.99
CA TYR A 138 9.28 -5.32 14.86
C TYR A 138 9.99 -4.17 14.12
N ALA A 139 9.33 -3.50 13.17
CA ALA A 139 9.95 -2.48 12.35
C ALA A 139 9.94 -1.07 13.00
N LEU A 140 8.89 -0.70 13.75
CA LEU A 140 8.79 0.62 14.37
C LEU A 140 9.97 0.97 15.28
N PRO A 141 10.56 0.04 16.07
CA PRO A 141 11.75 0.34 16.85
C PRO A 141 12.97 0.75 16.02
N LEU A 142 13.06 0.37 14.74
CA LEU A 142 14.15 0.73 13.83
C LEU A 142 13.99 2.12 13.22
N LEU A 143 12.76 2.66 13.18
CA LEU A 143 12.52 4.00 12.66
C LEU A 143 13.19 5.04 13.57
N HIS A 144 13.86 6.00 12.95
CA HIS A 144 14.45 7.13 13.67
C HIS A 144 13.58 8.39 13.54
N GLN A 145 13.95 9.45 14.24
CA GLN A 145 13.27 10.75 14.16
C GLN A 145 13.19 11.23 12.69
N GLY A 146 12.04 11.69 12.28
CA GLY A 146 11.75 12.07 10.89
C GLY A 146 11.42 10.87 9.99
N GLY A 147 11.25 9.67 10.56
CA GLY A 147 10.78 8.49 9.84
C GLY A 147 9.31 8.59 9.43
N LEU A 148 8.88 7.70 8.55
CA LEU A 148 7.52 7.63 8.04
C LEU A 148 7.02 6.19 8.02
N VAL A 149 5.79 5.99 8.48
CA VAL A 149 5.00 4.77 8.26
C VAL A 149 3.91 5.08 7.24
N VAL A 150 3.76 4.23 6.24
CA VAL A 150 2.65 4.28 5.28
C VAL A 150 1.87 2.98 5.36
N GLU A 151 0.60 3.09 5.67
CA GLU A 151 -0.36 1.99 5.69
C GLU A 151 -1.22 2.04 4.42
N ILE A 152 -1.17 1.00 3.59
CA ILE A 152 -1.92 0.95 2.32
C ILE A 152 -3.30 0.36 2.56
N THR A 153 -4.31 1.15 2.20
CA THR A 153 -5.73 0.81 2.40
C THR A 153 -6.53 0.88 1.10
N ASP A 154 -7.85 0.88 1.22
CA ASP A 154 -8.79 1.15 0.13
C ASP A 154 -9.86 2.13 0.61
N GLY A 155 -9.94 3.28 -0.10
CA GLY A 155 -10.87 4.37 0.19
C GLY A 155 -10.47 5.25 1.37
N ASP A 156 -10.90 6.52 1.26
CA ASP A 156 -10.66 7.61 2.23
C ASP A 156 -11.97 8.14 2.83
N SER A 157 -13.05 7.37 2.72
CA SER A 157 -14.41 7.75 3.10
C SER A 157 -15.09 6.70 3.97
N TYR A 158 -16.29 7.03 4.45
CA TYR A 158 -17.14 6.12 5.24
C TYR A 158 -17.95 5.14 4.38
N THR A 159 -17.70 5.06 3.09
CA THR A 159 -18.40 4.15 2.19
C THR A 159 -18.19 2.70 2.60
N TYR A 160 -19.27 1.95 2.77
CA TYR A 160 -19.20 0.50 2.96
C TYR A 160 -18.75 -0.19 1.67
N ARG A 161 -17.67 -0.98 1.75
CA ARG A 161 -16.98 -1.60 0.60
C ARG A 161 -17.59 -2.93 0.16
N HIS A 162 -18.90 -3.09 0.32
CA HIS A 162 -19.73 -4.19 -0.17
C HIS A 162 -19.32 -5.62 0.27
N HIS A 163 -18.39 -5.76 1.21
CA HIS A 163 -17.99 -7.04 1.79
C HIS A 163 -17.52 -6.83 3.23
N PHE A 164 -18.13 -7.54 4.21
CA PHE A 164 -17.91 -7.29 5.63
C PHE A 164 -16.44 -7.35 6.04
N PHE A 165 -15.76 -8.47 5.74
CA PHE A 165 -14.36 -8.65 6.16
C PHE A 165 -13.41 -7.72 5.41
N TYR A 166 -13.68 -7.46 4.14
CA TYR A 166 -12.88 -6.52 3.34
C TYR A 166 -12.98 -5.10 3.92
N ASP A 167 -14.20 -4.64 4.17
CA ASP A 167 -14.45 -3.32 4.76
C ASP A 167 -13.82 -3.19 6.16
N LEU A 168 -13.99 -4.22 7.00
CA LEU A 168 -13.37 -4.26 8.33
C LEU A 168 -11.85 -4.14 8.25
N VAL A 169 -11.21 -4.90 7.35
CA VAL A 169 -9.75 -4.86 7.17
C VAL A 169 -9.29 -3.48 6.71
N LYS A 170 -9.90 -2.94 5.65
CA LYS A 170 -9.46 -1.66 5.08
C LYS A 170 -9.70 -0.47 6.03
N THR A 171 -10.80 -0.47 6.75
CA THR A 171 -11.07 0.54 7.79
C THR A 171 -10.11 0.39 8.99
N SER A 172 -9.77 -0.84 9.39
CA SER A 172 -8.80 -1.10 10.45
C SER A 172 -7.42 -0.55 10.11
N VAL A 173 -6.97 -0.66 8.86
CA VAL A 173 -5.69 -0.12 8.39
C VAL A 173 -5.64 1.41 8.52
N ILE A 174 -6.72 2.12 8.16
CA ILE A 174 -6.83 3.57 8.37
C ILE A 174 -6.68 3.89 9.86
N ARG A 175 -7.36 3.13 10.73
CA ARG A 175 -7.31 3.35 12.17
C ARG A 175 -5.95 2.99 12.77
N MET A 176 -5.24 2.00 12.23
CA MET A 176 -3.87 1.69 12.63
C MET A 176 -2.91 2.85 12.37
N ALA A 177 -2.98 3.49 11.19
CA ALA A 177 -2.17 4.66 10.89
C ALA A 177 -2.41 5.79 11.91
N PHE A 178 -3.67 6.05 12.27
CA PHE A 178 -4.00 7.04 13.30
C PHE A 178 -3.41 6.66 14.68
N ALA A 179 -3.56 5.41 15.12
CA ALA A 179 -3.04 4.95 16.40
C ALA A 179 -1.50 5.02 16.45
N GLN A 180 -0.83 4.54 15.41
CA GLN A 180 0.63 4.64 15.28
C GLN A 180 1.10 6.10 15.32
N ALA A 181 0.38 7.02 14.69
CA ALA A 181 0.70 8.45 14.73
C ALA A 181 0.66 9.02 16.16
N GLN A 182 -0.27 8.55 17.00
CA GLN A 182 -0.33 8.98 18.41
C GLN A 182 0.87 8.42 19.21
N GLU A 183 1.15 7.12 19.05
CA GLU A 183 2.22 6.44 19.79
C GLU A 183 3.63 6.90 19.36
N LEU A 184 3.80 7.30 18.11
CA LEU A 184 5.08 7.71 17.53
C LEU A 184 5.35 9.21 17.62
N LYS A 185 4.38 10.00 18.09
CA LYS A 185 4.44 11.46 18.12
C LYS A 185 5.69 12.00 18.83
N GLU A 186 5.99 11.49 20.02
CA GLU A 186 7.16 11.94 20.81
C GLU A 186 8.50 11.57 20.16
N ARG A 187 8.50 10.57 19.28
CA ARG A 187 9.67 10.17 18.50
C ARG A 187 9.84 10.99 17.21
N GLY A 188 8.89 11.88 16.90
CA GLY A 188 8.89 12.67 15.68
C GLY A 188 8.79 11.82 14.41
N ILE A 189 8.00 10.76 14.45
CA ILE A 189 7.75 9.83 13.34
C ILE A 189 6.30 9.98 12.92
N ASP A 190 6.05 10.13 11.62
CA ASP A 190 4.72 10.24 11.06
C ASP A 190 4.17 8.86 10.66
N ALA A 191 2.85 8.65 10.79
CA ALA A 191 2.14 7.49 10.28
C ALA A 191 0.91 7.95 9.49
N ILE A 192 0.79 7.54 8.24
CA ILE A 192 -0.20 8.04 7.28
C ILE A 192 -0.77 6.86 6.51
N ALA A 193 -2.10 6.79 6.37
CA ALA A 193 -2.73 5.84 5.47
C ALA A 193 -2.82 6.41 4.05
N VAL A 194 -2.60 5.56 3.06
CA VAL A 194 -2.74 5.94 1.65
C VAL A 194 -3.61 4.93 0.92
N THR A 195 -4.57 5.42 0.13
CA THR A 195 -5.36 4.60 -0.77
C THR A 195 -5.03 4.90 -2.22
N PRO A 196 -4.73 3.89 -3.05
CA PRO A 196 -4.78 4.08 -4.50
C PRO A 196 -6.20 4.36 -4.96
N GLY A 197 -6.34 4.80 -6.21
CA GLY A 197 -7.58 4.74 -6.96
C GLY A 197 -7.89 3.31 -7.44
N PHE A 198 -8.65 3.19 -8.53
CA PHE A 198 -8.84 1.89 -9.16
C PHE A 198 -7.50 1.40 -9.72
N LEU A 199 -6.87 0.47 -9.04
CA LEU A 199 -5.50 0.09 -9.33
C LEU A 199 -5.43 -0.90 -10.51
N ARG A 200 -4.68 -0.58 -11.56
CA ARG A 200 -4.32 -1.50 -12.64
C ARG A 200 -3.20 -2.44 -12.22
N SER A 201 -3.45 -3.24 -11.19
CA SER A 201 -2.50 -4.28 -10.79
C SER A 201 -2.48 -5.44 -11.79
N GLU A 202 -1.46 -6.27 -11.74
CA GLU A 202 -1.35 -7.49 -12.54
C GLU A 202 -2.58 -8.38 -12.38
N TRP A 203 -3.12 -8.45 -11.14
CA TRP A 203 -4.36 -9.17 -10.86
C TRP A 203 -5.57 -8.58 -11.61
N MET A 204 -5.75 -7.26 -11.56
CA MET A 204 -6.89 -6.60 -12.20
C MET A 204 -6.82 -6.67 -13.73
N LEU A 205 -5.63 -6.55 -14.30
CA LEU A 205 -5.45 -6.74 -15.74
C LEU A 205 -5.85 -8.15 -16.16
N ASP A 206 -5.40 -9.18 -15.46
CA ASP A 206 -5.77 -10.58 -15.72
C ASP A 206 -7.27 -10.82 -15.49
N TYR A 207 -7.86 -10.27 -14.43
CA TYR A 207 -9.29 -10.38 -14.14
C TYR A 207 -10.16 -9.85 -15.28
N PHE A 208 -9.78 -8.74 -15.89
CA PHE A 208 -10.48 -8.18 -17.04
C PHE A 208 -10.07 -8.82 -18.37
N GLY A 209 -8.98 -9.59 -18.40
CA GLY A 209 -8.44 -10.21 -19.63
C GLY A 209 -7.78 -9.19 -20.55
N VAL A 210 -7.12 -8.17 -19.98
CA VAL A 210 -6.43 -7.09 -20.69
C VAL A 210 -4.96 -7.00 -20.28
N THR A 211 -4.20 -6.18 -20.99
CA THR A 211 -2.80 -5.83 -20.70
C THR A 211 -2.66 -4.33 -20.54
N GLU A 212 -1.51 -3.83 -20.10
CA GLU A 212 -1.24 -2.37 -20.09
C GLU A 212 -1.37 -1.72 -21.49
N ALA A 213 -1.18 -2.48 -22.58
CA ALA A 213 -1.32 -1.95 -23.93
C ALA A 213 -2.78 -1.66 -24.33
N ASN A 214 -3.72 -2.44 -23.79
CA ASN A 214 -5.15 -2.34 -24.15
C ASN A 214 -6.08 -2.26 -22.93
N TRP A 215 -5.59 -1.82 -21.79
CA TRP A 215 -6.34 -1.79 -20.52
C TRP A 215 -7.68 -1.06 -20.59
N ARG A 216 -7.80 -0.07 -21.50
CA ARG A 216 -9.03 0.70 -21.70
C ARG A 216 -10.21 -0.14 -22.19
N ASP A 217 -9.94 -1.32 -22.80
CA ASP A 217 -10.99 -2.25 -23.22
C ASP A 217 -11.78 -2.82 -22.04
N ALA A 218 -11.17 -2.85 -20.84
CA ALA A 218 -11.83 -3.27 -19.61
C ALA A 218 -13.02 -2.36 -19.23
N ALA A 219 -13.05 -1.11 -19.70
CA ALA A 219 -14.16 -0.19 -19.46
C ALA A 219 -15.50 -0.68 -20.04
N ALA A 220 -15.48 -1.62 -20.98
CA ALA A 220 -16.68 -2.30 -21.48
C ALA A 220 -17.33 -3.18 -20.41
N LYS A 221 -16.57 -3.69 -19.44
CA LYS A 221 -17.03 -4.52 -18.33
C LYS A 221 -17.23 -3.70 -17.04
N GLU A 222 -16.31 -2.78 -16.78
CA GLU A 222 -16.32 -1.92 -15.60
C GLU A 222 -15.96 -0.48 -16.01
N LYS A 223 -16.98 0.38 -16.10
CA LYS A 223 -16.82 1.76 -16.59
C LYS A 223 -15.77 2.56 -15.81
N ALA A 224 -15.73 2.37 -14.50
CA ALA A 224 -14.81 3.09 -13.61
C ALA A 224 -13.33 2.73 -13.86
N PHE A 225 -13.05 1.61 -14.54
CA PHE A 225 -11.69 1.21 -14.86
C PHE A 225 -11.00 2.17 -15.84
N ILE A 226 -11.75 3.00 -16.56
CA ILE A 226 -11.19 4.04 -17.44
C ILE A 226 -10.38 5.10 -16.68
N GLU A 227 -10.65 5.28 -15.39
CA GLU A 227 -9.94 6.20 -14.51
C GLU A 227 -8.96 5.46 -13.58
N SER A 228 -8.58 4.24 -13.96
CA SER A 228 -7.61 3.45 -13.19
C SER A 228 -6.19 4.01 -13.29
N GLU A 229 -5.42 3.78 -12.23
CA GLU A 229 -4.01 4.18 -12.11
C GLU A 229 -3.08 2.97 -12.15
N THR A 230 -1.82 3.17 -12.59
CA THR A 230 -0.80 2.12 -12.45
C THR A 230 -0.31 2.03 -11.00
N PRO A 231 0.27 0.88 -10.59
CA PRO A 231 0.97 0.76 -9.32
C PRO A 231 2.07 1.82 -9.10
N LEU A 232 2.66 2.33 -10.17
CA LEU A 232 3.70 3.35 -10.11
C LEU A 232 3.16 4.71 -9.68
N TYR A 233 1.89 5.03 -10.00
CA TYR A 233 1.29 6.32 -9.64
C TYR A 233 1.19 6.50 -8.13
N VAL A 234 0.53 5.58 -7.42
CA VAL A 234 0.50 5.61 -5.95
C VAL A 234 1.91 5.54 -5.35
N GLY A 235 2.81 4.78 -5.98
CA GLY A 235 4.21 4.70 -5.58
C GLY A 235 4.91 6.06 -5.63
N ARG A 236 4.76 6.81 -6.71
CA ARG A 236 5.31 8.17 -6.86
C ARG A 236 4.70 9.16 -5.88
N CYS A 237 3.40 9.03 -5.56
CA CYS A 237 2.75 9.83 -4.53
C CYS A 237 3.38 9.56 -3.15
N ILE A 238 3.64 8.31 -2.80
CA ILE A 238 4.29 7.94 -1.54
C ILE A 238 5.74 8.41 -1.51
N ALA A 239 6.48 8.30 -2.61
CA ALA A 239 7.84 8.83 -2.69
C ALA A 239 7.86 10.36 -2.50
N ALA A 240 6.93 11.09 -3.11
CA ALA A 240 6.78 12.53 -2.92
C ALA A 240 6.41 12.89 -1.47
N LEU A 241 5.48 12.13 -0.87
CA LEU A 241 5.12 12.27 0.54
C LEU A 241 6.32 12.03 1.46
N ALA A 242 7.14 11.02 1.19
CA ALA A 242 8.36 10.73 1.96
C ALA A 242 9.39 11.87 1.88
N MET A 243 9.40 12.62 0.79
CA MET A 243 10.27 13.77 0.57
C MET A 243 9.69 15.11 1.07
N ASP A 244 8.40 15.16 1.42
CA ASP A 244 7.75 16.40 1.90
C ASP A 244 8.25 16.77 3.31
N PRO A 245 8.95 17.90 3.51
CA PRO A 245 9.40 18.33 4.83
C PRO A 245 8.25 18.75 5.75
N ASN A 246 7.07 19.00 5.18
CA ASN A 246 5.88 19.45 5.92
C ASN A 246 4.82 18.33 6.06
N ARG A 247 5.17 17.07 5.78
CA ARG A 247 4.21 15.94 5.79
C ARG A 247 3.56 15.70 7.15
N SER A 248 4.17 16.18 8.25
CA SER A 248 3.61 16.03 9.61
C SER A 248 2.22 16.66 9.77
N ARG A 249 1.84 17.61 8.90
CA ARG A 249 0.46 18.12 8.82
C ARG A 249 -0.56 17.05 8.40
N LYS A 250 -0.08 15.95 7.79
CA LYS A 250 -0.88 14.81 7.32
C LYS A 250 -0.89 13.64 8.31
N ASN A 251 -0.12 13.77 9.41
CA ASN A 251 0.08 12.69 10.37
C ASN A 251 -1.25 12.14 10.93
N GLY A 252 -1.39 10.83 10.98
CA GLY A 252 -2.57 10.14 11.49
C GLY A 252 -3.79 10.15 10.57
N ARG A 253 -3.66 10.62 9.33
CA ARG A 253 -4.78 10.77 8.38
C ARG A 253 -4.67 9.78 7.23
N VAL A 254 -5.77 9.66 6.46
CA VAL A 254 -5.80 8.94 5.19
C VAL A 254 -5.84 9.92 4.03
N PHE A 255 -5.08 9.62 2.98
CA PHE A 255 -5.04 10.38 1.73
C PHE A 255 -5.16 9.44 0.53
N ALA A 256 -5.81 9.94 -0.51
CA ALA A 256 -5.87 9.23 -1.77
C ALA A 256 -4.69 9.60 -2.68
N SER A 257 -4.27 8.67 -3.54
CA SER A 257 -3.23 8.88 -4.54
C SER A 257 -3.50 10.11 -5.41
N TRP A 258 -4.73 10.29 -5.86
CA TRP A 258 -5.12 11.43 -6.71
C TRP A 258 -5.02 12.79 -6.00
N ASP A 259 -5.34 12.88 -4.69
CA ASP A 259 -5.17 14.11 -3.92
C ASP A 259 -3.68 14.44 -3.71
N LEU A 260 -2.87 13.43 -3.38
CA LEU A 260 -1.42 13.58 -3.24
C LEU A 260 -0.76 13.93 -4.58
N ALA A 261 -1.22 13.32 -5.67
CA ALA A 261 -0.72 13.62 -7.01
C ALA A 261 -1.01 15.04 -7.42
N GLU A 262 -2.19 15.57 -7.11
CA GLU A 262 -2.53 16.98 -7.36
C GLU A 262 -1.63 17.91 -6.54
N GLU A 263 -1.44 17.63 -5.25
CA GLU A 263 -0.61 18.44 -4.35
C GLU A 263 0.88 18.43 -4.77
N TYR A 264 1.40 17.26 -5.15
CA TYR A 264 2.84 17.10 -5.44
C TYR A 264 3.18 17.19 -6.93
N GLY A 265 2.20 17.37 -7.81
CA GLY A 265 2.42 17.45 -9.26
C GLY A 265 2.82 16.11 -9.89
N VAL A 266 2.44 14.98 -9.27
CA VAL A 266 2.78 13.64 -9.75
C VAL A 266 1.97 13.29 -11.02
N VAL A 267 2.59 12.55 -11.93
CA VAL A 267 1.96 11.96 -13.10
C VAL A 267 2.19 10.45 -13.14
N ASP A 268 1.25 9.72 -13.74
CA ASP A 268 1.36 8.28 -13.94
C ASP A 268 2.42 7.91 -14.99
N ALA A 269 2.63 6.65 -15.24
CA ALA A 269 3.64 6.13 -16.18
C ALA A 269 3.43 6.63 -17.61
N ASP A 270 2.19 6.83 -18.02
CA ASP A 270 1.79 7.35 -19.35
C ASP A 270 1.64 8.88 -19.39
N GLY A 271 1.97 9.59 -18.30
CA GLY A 271 1.83 11.04 -18.17
C GLY A 271 0.42 11.50 -17.76
N ALA A 272 -0.53 10.57 -17.59
CA ALA A 272 -1.88 10.88 -17.13
C ALA A 272 -1.89 11.31 -15.63
N ARG A 273 -3.01 11.89 -15.23
CA ARG A 273 -3.32 12.23 -13.82
C ARG A 273 -4.71 11.70 -13.48
N PRO A 274 -4.86 10.38 -13.31
CA PRO A 274 -6.16 9.82 -12.95
C PRO A 274 -6.63 10.39 -11.62
N HIS A 275 -7.94 10.70 -11.55
CA HIS A 275 -8.56 11.27 -10.36
C HIS A 275 -9.90 10.60 -10.09
N PHE A 276 -9.84 9.43 -9.48
CA PHE A 276 -10.98 8.53 -9.32
C PHE A 276 -12.20 9.21 -8.67
N ARG A 277 -12.01 10.05 -7.66
CA ARG A 277 -13.11 10.76 -7.01
C ARG A 277 -13.84 11.72 -7.96
N ARG A 278 -13.13 12.52 -8.77
CA ARG A 278 -13.74 13.41 -9.77
C ARG A 278 -14.51 12.62 -10.83
N TRP A 279 -13.99 11.46 -11.19
CA TRP A 279 -14.70 10.59 -12.11
C TRP A 279 -16.01 10.09 -11.50
N LEU A 280 -16.02 9.66 -10.22
CA LEU A 280 -17.25 9.29 -9.49
C LEU A 280 -18.22 10.47 -9.40
N GLU A 281 -17.75 11.68 -9.08
CA GLU A 281 -18.58 12.90 -9.01
C GLU A 281 -19.30 13.18 -10.34
N ALA A 282 -18.61 12.94 -11.45
CA ALA A 282 -19.16 13.19 -12.78
C ALA A 282 -20.07 12.07 -13.31
N ASN A 283 -19.82 10.81 -12.92
CA ASN A 283 -20.43 9.64 -13.57
C ASN A 283 -21.32 8.80 -12.64
N MET A 284 -21.03 8.79 -11.32
CA MET A 284 -21.70 7.95 -10.32
C MET A 284 -21.82 8.69 -8.97
N PRO A 285 -22.46 9.88 -8.93
CA PRO A 285 -22.51 10.72 -7.73
C PRO A 285 -23.22 10.06 -6.54
N GLU A 286 -24.08 9.07 -6.79
CA GLU A 286 -24.77 8.29 -5.77
C GLU A 286 -23.81 7.42 -4.91
N PHE A 287 -22.60 7.15 -5.39
CA PHE A 287 -21.59 6.42 -4.64
C PHE A 287 -20.66 7.32 -3.81
N LEU A 288 -20.84 8.64 -3.91
CA LEU A 288 -20.03 9.56 -3.14
C LEU A 288 -20.46 9.60 -1.68
N THR A 289 -19.49 9.48 -0.81
CA THR A 289 -19.66 9.70 0.63
C THR A 289 -18.64 10.72 1.15
N PRO A 290 -18.91 11.35 2.29
CA PRO A 290 -17.94 12.23 2.92
C PRO A 290 -16.62 11.50 3.20
N LYS A 291 -15.51 12.19 2.98
CA LYS A 291 -14.19 11.72 3.43
C LYS A 291 -14.18 11.54 4.95
N CYS A 292 -13.27 10.71 5.45
CA CYS A 292 -13.02 10.62 6.89
C CYS A 292 -12.63 12.00 7.43
N ASP A 293 -13.41 12.50 8.36
CA ASP A 293 -13.27 13.83 8.95
C ASP A 293 -12.64 13.80 10.37
N ASP A 294 -12.57 14.94 11.01
CA ASP A 294 -12.02 15.06 12.36
C ASP A 294 -12.77 14.23 13.41
N GLY A 295 -14.04 13.88 13.17
CA GLY A 295 -14.80 12.99 14.05
C GLY A 295 -14.22 11.58 14.10
N PHE A 296 -13.74 11.07 12.97
CA PHE A 296 -13.08 9.76 12.87
C PHE A 296 -11.71 9.75 13.60
N TYR A 297 -11.03 10.88 13.62
CA TYR A 297 -9.67 11.03 14.16
C TYR A 297 -9.62 11.58 15.58
N ARG A 298 -10.72 11.57 16.33
CA ARG A 298 -10.73 12.06 17.71
C ARG A 298 -9.89 11.18 18.63
N TYR A 299 -9.16 11.85 19.51
CA TYR A 299 -8.30 11.27 20.53
C TYR A 299 -8.77 11.71 21.93
N TRP A 300 -8.67 10.82 22.89
CA TRP A 300 -9.06 11.04 24.31
C TRP A 300 -7.86 11.55 25.11
N GLY A 301 -7.25 12.60 24.73
CA GLY A 301 -6.08 13.10 25.44
C GLY A 301 -5.95 14.60 25.40
#